data_4ec791fdb5d142b06d543a69168f7e50
#
_entry.id   4ec791fdb5d142b06d543a69168f7e50
#
_cell.length_a   1.000
_cell.length_b   1.000
_cell.length_c   1.000
_cell.angle_alpha   90.00
_cell.angle_beta   90.00
_cell.angle_gamma   90.00
#
_symmetry.space_group_name_H-M   'P 1'
#
loop_
_entity.id
_entity.type
_entity.pdbx_description
1 polymer ?
#
loop_
_entity_poly.entity_id
_entity_poly.type
_entity_poly.pdbx_seq_one_letter_code
_entity_poly.pdbx_strand_id
1 'polypeptide(L)'
;MSILMSFLLLIASPVWPLGENPIVGDPFIIVNKKINQLAFINEGEIKETYEVTTGKEQSLTPEGTFTVVVKAQNPYYRKKNIPGGVKENPLGTRWLGFDAENTDGRIYGIHGTNTPHLIGYNLSNGCVRMRNNEVESLYERIPLGTKVFIVSSQKSFEQLAESAGAIP
;
A
#
# COMPACT_ATOMS: atom_id res chain seq x y z
N MET A 1 3.76 -44.82 37.01
CA MET A 1 3.64 -43.38 37.17
C MET A 1 4.02 -42.74 35.82
N SER A 2 3.04 -42.46 34.97
CA SER A 2 3.24 -42.04 33.59
C SER A 2 3.18 -40.50 33.55
N ILE A 3 4.27 -39.86 33.19
CA ILE A 3 4.34 -38.39 33.05
C ILE A 3 3.82 -38.05 31.66
N LEU A 4 2.61 -37.52 31.58
CA LEU A 4 2.07 -36.91 30.36
C LEU A 4 2.82 -35.56 30.15
N MET A 5 3.71 -35.54 29.17
CA MET A 5 4.35 -34.31 28.71
C MET A 5 3.37 -33.62 27.75
N SER A 6 2.63 -32.63 28.28
CA SER A 6 1.77 -31.77 27.43
C SER A 6 2.67 -30.89 26.59
N PHE A 7 2.75 -31.19 25.29
CA PHE A 7 3.29 -30.27 24.29
C PHE A 7 2.31 -29.11 24.09
N LEU A 8 2.63 -27.95 24.66
CA LEU A 8 1.97 -26.70 24.34
C LEU A 8 2.41 -26.31 22.92
N LEU A 9 1.58 -26.62 21.93
CA LEU A 9 1.72 -26.02 20.60
C LEU A 9 1.46 -24.52 20.74
N LEU A 10 2.53 -23.72 20.81
CA LEU A 10 2.46 -22.29 20.53
C LEU A 10 2.07 -22.15 19.06
N ILE A 11 0.77 -22.00 18.81
CA ILE A 11 0.28 -21.53 17.52
C ILE A 11 0.71 -20.07 17.46
N ALA A 12 1.82 -19.82 16.75
CA ALA A 12 2.19 -18.47 16.36
C ALA A 12 1.04 -17.93 15.49
N SER A 13 0.17 -17.15 16.11
CA SER A 13 -0.87 -16.42 15.37
C SER A 13 -0.16 -15.49 14.39
N PRO A 14 -0.48 -15.52 13.10
CA PRO A 14 0.08 -14.58 12.15
C PRO A 14 -0.61 -13.21 12.30
N VAL A 15 -0.58 -12.66 13.52
CA VAL A 15 -1.02 -11.29 13.75
C VAL A 15 0.13 -10.38 13.34
N TRP A 16 0.07 -9.98 12.13
CA TRP A 16 0.95 -8.99 11.54
C TRP A 16 0.31 -7.60 11.66
N PRO A 17 1.08 -6.57 12.03
CA PRO A 17 2.34 -6.62 12.81
C PRO A 17 2.07 -6.43 14.30
N LEU A 18 2.68 -7.25 15.14
CA LEU A 18 2.73 -7.05 16.57
C LEU A 18 3.94 -6.17 16.90
N GLY A 19 3.71 -4.91 17.29
CA GLY A 19 4.77 -4.01 17.78
C GLY A 19 4.91 -2.71 16.99
N GLU A 20 5.96 -1.96 17.30
CA GLU A 20 6.33 -0.75 16.55
C GLU A 20 6.73 -1.12 15.13
N ASN A 21 6.08 -0.49 14.17
CA ASN A 21 6.23 -0.77 12.75
C ASN A 21 6.62 0.52 12.00
N PRO A 22 7.55 0.46 11.05
CA PRO A 22 8.20 -0.74 10.50
C PRO A 22 9.36 -1.25 11.36
N ILE A 23 9.56 -2.58 11.34
CA ILE A 23 10.82 -3.20 11.74
C ILE A 23 11.58 -3.50 10.44
N VAL A 24 12.91 -3.36 10.44
CA VAL A 24 13.73 -3.74 9.29
C VAL A 24 13.41 -5.19 8.88
N GLY A 25 13.03 -5.35 7.60
CA GLY A 25 12.58 -6.64 7.07
C GLY A 25 11.08 -6.73 6.81
N ASP A 26 10.28 -5.87 7.43
CA ASP A 26 8.84 -5.81 7.20
C ASP A 26 8.51 -5.27 5.80
N PRO A 27 7.42 -5.75 5.16
CA PRO A 27 6.87 -5.09 3.98
C PRO A 27 6.50 -3.64 4.26
N PHE A 28 6.97 -2.73 3.41
CA PHE A 28 6.77 -1.31 3.57
C PHE A 28 6.60 -0.64 2.20
N ILE A 29 5.78 0.40 2.14
CA ILE A 29 5.54 1.16 0.92
C ILE A 29 5.93 2.62 1.15
N ILE A 30 6.67 3.19 0.20
CA ILE A 30 6.92 4.63 0.14
C ILE A 30 6.30 5.18 -1.14
N VAL A 31 5.48 6.23 -1.02
CA VAL A 31 4.95 6.99 -2.16
C VAL A 31 5.57 8.37 -2.15
N ASN A 32 6.38 8.69 -3.15
CA ASN A 32 6.92 10.03 -3.33
C ASN A 32 6.09 10.79 -4.37
N LYS A 33 5.21 11.67 -3.89
CA LYS A 33 4.29 12.47 -4.74
C LYS A 33 5.03 13.45 -5.65
N LYS A 34 6.23 13.88 -5.27
CA LYS A 34 7.00 14.85 -6.04
C LYS A 34 7.44 14.32 -7.39
N ILE A 35 7.70 13.03 -7.45
CA ILE A 35 8.20 12.34 -8.65
C ILE A 35 7.20 11.32 -9.18
N ASN A 36 6.00 11.21 -8.56
CA ASN A 36 4.97 10.23 -8.91
C ASN A 36 5.49 8.79 -9.01
N GLN A 37 6.21 8.38 -7.96
CA GLN A 37 6.75 7.03 -7.85
C GLN A 37 6.39 6.39 -6.51
N LEU A 38 6.29 5.07 -6.53
CA LEU A 38 6.10 4.21 -5.37
C LEU A 38 7.26 3.21 -5.30
N ALA A 39 7.85 3.04 -4.11
CA ALA A 39 8.80 1.97 -3.82
C ALA A 39 8.16 0.92 -2.91
N PHE A 40 8.35 -0.34 -3.25
CA PHE A 40 8.04 -1.47 -2.40
C PHE A 40 9.32 -1.99 -1.75
N ILE A 41 9.31 -2.05 -0.42
CA ILE A 41 10.42 -2.50 0.41
C ILE A 41 10.00 -3.77 1.12
N ASN A 42 10.87 -4.73 1.18
CA ASN A 42 10.70 -5.98 1.92
C ASN A 42 12.07 -6.60 2.23
N GLU A 43 12.17 -7.32 3.34
CA GLU A 43 13.41 -7.97 3.77
C GLU A 43 14.62 -7.01 3.87
N GLY A 44 14.34 -5.76 4.25
CA GLY A 44 15.38 -4.73 4.42
C GLY A 44 15.95 -4.15 3.12
N GLU A 45 15.28 -4.32 1.99
CA GLU A 45 15.71 -3.86 0.68
C GLU A 45 14.56 -3.25 -0.13
N ILE A 46 14.87 -2.31 -1.01
CA ILE A 46 13.94 -1.86 -2.05
C ILE A 46 13.87 -2.96 -3.11
N LYS A 47 12.72 -3.62 -3.21
CA LYS A 47 12.50 -4.71 -4.18
C LYS A 47 12.11 -4.19 -5.56
N GLU A 48 11.26 -3.18 -5.62
CA GLU A 48 10.73 -2.63 -6.88
C GLU A 48 10.31 -1.18 -6.72
N THR A 49 10.33 -0.46 -7.82
CA THR A 49 9.77 0.89 -7.93
C THR A 49 8.78 0.96 -9.10
N TYR A 50 7.73 1.74 -8.94
CA TYR A 50 6.64 1.87 -9.91
C TYR A 50 6.32 3.34 -10.17
N GLU A 51 5.96 3.67 -11.41
CA GLU A 51 5.30 4.93 -11.70
C GLU A 51 3.87 4.89 -11.19
N VAL A 52 3.42 5.98 -10.59
CA VAL A 52 2.06 6.09 -10.04
C VAL A 52 1.42 7.42 -10.41
N THR A 53 0.09 7.49 -10.33
CA THR A 53 -0.64 8.76 -10.36
C THR A 53 -1.03 9.13 -8.94
N THR A 54 -0.80 10.38 -8.57
CA THR A 54 -1.19 10.94 -7.27
C THR A 54 -2.19 12.09 -7.43
N GLY A 55 -2.55 12.76 -6.35
CA GLY A 55 -3.53 13.85 -6.37
C GLY A 55 -3.16 14.98 -7.33
N LYS A 56 -4.17 15.52 -8.04
CA LYS A 56 -4.02 16.67 -8.94
C LYS A 56 -3.53 17.93 -8.20
N GLU A 57 -3.79 18.02 -6.90
CA GLU A 57 -3.25 19.01 -5.99
C GLU A 57 -2.44 18.29 -4.90
N GLN A 58 -1.37 18.92 -4.41
CA GLN A 58 -0.47 18.33 -3.43
C GLN A 58 -1.18 17.94 -2.11
N SER A 59 -2.23 18.66 -1.74
CA SER A 59 -3.02 18.40 -0.52
C SER A 59 -3.94 17.19 -0.63
N LEU A 60 -4.31 16.74 -1.84
CA LEU A 60 -5.32 15.68 -2.01
C LEU A 60 -4.81 14.29 -1.65
N THR A 61 -3.54 13.97 -1.91
CA THR A 61 -2.91 12.76 -1.39
C THR A 61 -2.22 13.12 -0.08
N PRO A 62 -2.77 12.72 1.08
CA PRO A 62 -2.26 13.14 2.37
C PRO A 62 -0.84 12.62 2.60
N GLU A 63 0.01 13.45 3.25
CA GLU A 63 1.35 13.06 3.66
C GLU A 63 1.33 12.48 5.07
N GLY A 64 2.17 11.49 5.32
CA GLY A 64 2.28 10.82 6.60
C GLY A 64 2.55 9.33 6.46
N THR A 65 2.53 8.64 7.58
CA THR A 65 2.63 7.18 7.64
C THR A 65 1.28 6.59 8.01
N PHE A 66 0.74 5.79 7.12
CA PHE A 66 -0.58 5.18 7.22
C PHE A 66 -0.46 3.65 7.25
N THR A 67 -1.56 2.97 7.52
CA THR A 67 -1.61 1.51 7.60
C THR A 67 -2.60 0.97 6.57
N VAL A 68 -2.22 -0.07 5.84
CA VAL A 68 -3.15 -0.81 4.98
C VAL A 68 -4.13 -1.58 5.85
N VAL A 69 -5.40 -1.20 5.82
CA VAL A 69 -6.47 -1.75 6.67
C VAL A 69 -7.55 -2.48 5.86
N VAL A 70 -7.56 -2.32 4.53
CA VAL A 70 -8.50 -2.99 3.62
C VAL A 70 -7.77 -3.49 2.39
N LYS A 71 -8.09 -4.72 1.98
CA LYS A 71 -7.67 -5.31 0.69
C LYS A 71 -8.90 -5.82 -0.05
N ALA A 72 -9.02 -5.51 -1.35
CA ALA A 72 -10.09 -6.03 -2.18
C ALA A 72 -9.61 -6.37 -3.60
N GLN A 73 -10.08 -7.50 -4.11
CA GLN A 73 -10.00 -7.86 -5.53
C GLN A 73 -11.25 -7.38 -6.23
N ASN A 74 -11.10 -6.85 -7.45
CA ASN A 74 -12.19 -6.33 -8.25
C ASN A 74 -13.12 -5.40 -7.44
N PRO A 75 -12.59 -4.29 -6.89
CA PRO A 75 -13.34 -3.43 -5.99
C PRO A 75 -14.55 -2.80 -6.70
N TYR A 76 -15.68 -2.74 -6.00
CA TYR A 76 -16.87 -2.05 -6.47
C TYR A 76 -16.72 -0.53 -6.34
N TYR A 77 -16.93 0.21 -7.43
CA TYR A 77 -16.86 1.66 -7.42
C TYR A 77 -18.19 2.29 -7.02
N ARG A 78 -18.36 2.55 -5.73
CA ARG A 78 -19.61 3.01 -5.12
C ARG A 78 -20.11 4.33 -5.67
N LYS A 79 -19.22 5.31 -5.93
CA LYS A 79 -19.59 6.67 -6.37
C LYS A 79 -20.41 6.69 -7.68
N LYS A 80 -20.22 5.71 -8.55
CA LYS A 80 -20.90 5.62 -9.85
C LYS A 80 -21.63 4.29 -10.04
N ASN A 81 -21.77 3.50 -8.99
CA ASN A 81 -22.46 2.20 -9.04
C ASN A 81 -21.86 1.27 -10.13
N ILE A 82 -20.52 1.21 -10.22
CA ILE A 82 -19.83 0.39 -11.24
C ILE A 82 -19.35 -0.91 -10.57
N PRO A 83 -19.76 -2.09 -11.06
CA PRO A 83 -19.31 -3.38 -10.55
C PRO A 83 -17.80 -3.56 -10.63
N GLY A 84 -17.24 -4.40 -9.74
CA GLY A 84 -15.86 -4.83 -9.81
C GLY A 84 -15.62 -5.75 -11.02
N GLY A 85 -14.41 -5.71 -11.58
CA GLY A 85 -13.99 -6.58 -12.68
C GLY A 85 -14.45 -6.16 -14.07
N VAL A 86 -15.26 -5.10 -14.21
CA VAL A 86 -15.62 -4.57 -15.53
C VAL A 86 -14.59 -3.55 -16.00
N LYS A 87 -14.41 -3.45 -17.32
CA LYS A 87 -13.39 -2.60 -17.97
C LYS A 87 -13.58 -1.09 -17.66
N GLU A 88 -14.80 -0.67 -17.43
CA GLU A 88 -15.19 0.72 -17.16
C GLU A 88 -14.86 1.17 -15.73
N ASN A 89 -14.52 0.22 -14.84
CA ASN A 89 -14.25 0.53 -13.43
C ASN A 89 -12.90 1.26 -13.28
N PRO A 90 -12.91 2.52 -12.83
CA PRO A 90 -11.68 3.31 -12.69
C PRO A 90 -10.77 2.85 -11.55
N LEU A 91 -11.24 1.97 -10.66
CA LEU A 91 -10.44 1.41 -9.57
C LEU A 91 -9.55 0.24 -10.03
N GLY A 92 -9.76 -0.25 -11.26
CA GLY A 92 -9.01 -1.39 -11.78
C GLY A 92 -9.29 -2.68 -11.02
N THR A 93 -8.28 -3.52 -10.90
CA THR A 93 -8.42 -4.92 -10.44
C THR A 93 -8.14 -5.14 -8.95
N ARG A 94 -7.47 -4.21 -8.27
CA ARG A 94 -7.08 -4.33 -6.85
C ARG A 94 -7.23 -3.01 -6.12
N TRP A 95 -7.49 -3.13 -4.81
CA TRP A 95 -7.55 -2.04 -3.86
C TRP A 95 -6.77 -2.40 -2.60
N LEU A 96 -5.83 -1.54 -2.22
CA LEU A 96 -5.09 -1.54 -0.96
C LEU A 96 -5.47 -0.25 -0.23
N GLY A 97 -6.47 -0.31 0.64
CA GLY A 97 -6.98 0.85 1.36
C GLY A 97 -6.19 1.12 2.63
N PHE A 98 -5.84 2.38 2.87
CA PHE A 98 -5.11 2.80 4.06
C PHE A 98 -5.88 3.87 4.85
N ASP A 99 -5.56 3.98 6.15
CA ASP A 99 -6.28 4.73 7.17
C ASP A 99 -5.98 6.24 7.23
N ALA A 100 -5.54 6.84 6.11
CA ALA A 100 -5.28 8.28 6.06
C ALA A 100 -6.48 9.10 6.58
N GLU A 101 -6.18 10.19 7.29
CA GLU A 101 -7.19 11.07 7.88
C GLU A 101 -8.21 10.34 8.78
N ASN A 102 -7.77 9.28 9.46
CA ASN A 102 -8.60 8.43 10.33
C ASN A 102 -9.77 7.76 9.60
N THR A 103 -9.62 7.48 8.31
CA THR A 103 -10.62 6.75 7.52
C THR A 103 -10.45 5.24 7.67
N ASP A 104 -11.47 4.50 7.23
CA ASP A 104 -11.53 3.03 7.34
C ASP A 104 -10.89 2.28 6.15
N GLY A 105 -10.06 2.95 5.35
CA GLY A 105 -9.42 2.38 4.16
C GLY A 105 -10.32 2.28 2.92
N ARG A 106 -11.50 2.92 2.92
CA ARG A 106 -12.41 2.95 1.77
C ARG A 106 -12.41 4.27 1.01
N ILE A 107 -11.64 5.26 1.47
CA ILE A 107 -11.53 6.60 0.88
C ILE A 107 -10.17 6.79 0.24
N TYR A 108 -9.10 6.46 0.93
CA TYR A 108 -7.74 6.52 0.44
C TYR A 108 -7.20 5.12 0.18
N GLY A 109 -6.52 4.94 -0.94
CA GLY A 109 -5.96 3.64 -1.29
C GLY A 109 -4.99 3.70 -2.46
N ILE A 110 -4.24 2.61 -2.61
CA ILE A 110 -3.46 2.28 -3.80
C ILE A 110 -4.30 1.31 -4.61
N HIS A 111 -4.53 1.60 -5.88
CA HIS A 111 -5.42 0.79 -6.70
C HIS A 111 -5.01 0.79 -8.18
N GLY A 112 -5.60 -0.11 -8.95
CA GLY A 112 -5.42 -0.18 -10.39
C GLY A 112 -6.09 0.97 -11.15
N THR A 113 -6.17 0.87 -12.47
CA THR A 113 -6.80 1.89 -13.29
C THR A 113 -7.34 1.29 -14.60
N ASN A 114 -8.38 1.91 -15.14
CA ASN A 114 -8.85 1.67 -16.50
C ASN A 114 -8.23 2.64 -17.53
N THR A 115 -7.36 3.56 -17.09
CA THR A 115 -6.67 4.55 -17.93
C THR A 115 -5.16 4.51 -17.71
N PRO A 116 -4.48 3.39 -18.07
CA PRO A 116 -3.05 3.18 -17.75
C PRO A 116 -2.11 4.18 -18.40
N HIS A 117 -2.53 4.84 -19.50
CA HIS A 117 -1.75 5.88 -20.17
C HIS A 117 -1.65 7.20 -19.37
N LEU A 118 -2.41 7.33 -18.28
CA LEU A 118 -2.40 8.48 -17.38
C LEU A 118 -1.54 8.23 -16.11
N ILE A 119 -0.85 7.11 -16.03
CA ILE A 119 0.11 6.86 -14.95
C ILE A 119 1.33 7.78 -15.12
N GLY A 120 1.87 8.27 -13.99
CA GLY A 120 2.98 9.24 -13.95
C GLY A 120 2.53 10.69 -13.76
N TYR A 121 1.23 11.00 -13.82
CA TYR A 121 0.71 12.37 -13.72
C TYR A 121 -0.02 12.64 -12.39
N ASN A 122 -0.16 13.91 -12.04
CA ASN A 122 -0.96 14.36 -10.89
C ASN A 122 -2.41 14.58 -11.32
N LEU A 123 -3.27 13.57 -11.23
CA LEU A 123 -4.63 13.59 -11.78
C LEU A 123 -5.71 12.99 -10.88
N SER A 124 -5.35 12.38 -9.73
CA SER A 124 -6.32 11.74 -8.87
C SER A 124 -7.00 12.74 -7.90
N ASN A 125 -8.04 12.28 -7.23
CA ASN A 125 -8.67 13.00 -6.13
C ASN A 125 -8.13 12.56 -4.75
N GLY A 126 -6.89 12.01 -4.71
CA GLY A 126 -6.20 11.63 -3.48
C GLY A 126 -5.69 10.19 -3.45
N CYS A 127 -6.29 9.28 -4.18
CA CYS A 127 -5.79 7.90 -4.28
C CYS A 127 -4.52 7.81 -5.14
N VAL A 128 -3.74 6.77 -4.88
CA VAL A 128 -2.55 6.41 -5.66
C VAL A 128 -2.95 5.37 -6.71
N ARG A 129 -2.76 5.69 -7.99
CA ARG A 129 -3.11 4.77 -9.10
C ARG A 129 -1.88 4.09 -9.65
N MET A 130 -1.99 2.80 -9.93
CA MET A 130 -0.97 1.96 -10.56
C MET A 130 -1.54 1.28 -11.81
N ARG A 131 -0.69 0.76 -12.67
CA ARG A 131 -1.13 -0.18 -13.71
C ARG A 131 -1.69 -1.44 -13.07
N ASN A 132 -2.69 -2.07 -13.69
CA ASN A 132 -3.37 -3.23 -13.09
C ASN A 132 -2.41 -4.39 -12.78
N ASN A 133 -1.54 -4.74 -13.70
CA ASN A 133 -0.54 -5.80 -13.50
C ASN A 133 0.44 -5.51 -12.35
N GLU A 134 0.81 -4.24 -12.16
CA GLU A 134 1.71 -3.81 -11.08
C GLU A 134 1.01 -3.89 -9.72
N VAL A 135 -0.22 -3.37 -9.61
CA VAL A 135 -0.97 -3.44 -8.34
C VAL A 135 -1.38 -4.87 -8.00
N GLU A 136 -1.60 -5.73 -8.97
CA GLU A 136 -1.83 -7.17 -8.75
C GLU A 136 -0.62 -7.82 -8.11
N SER A 137 0.58 -7.60 -8.66
CA SER A 137 1.83 -8.10 -8.09
C SER A 137 2.09 -7.56 -6.68
N LEU A 138 1.87 -6.26 -6.47
CA LEU A 138 2.03 -5.63 -5.16
C LEU A 138 1.01 -6.19 -4.14
N TYR A 139 -0.25 -6.35 -4.55
CA TYR A 139 -1.34 -6.84 -3.71
C TYR A 139 -1.04 -8.20 -3.07
N GLU A 140 -0.46 -9.14 -3.82
CA GLU A 140 -0.14 -10.48 -3.29
C GLU A 140 0.96 -10.44 -2.21
N ARG A 141 1.81 -9.42 -2.22
CA ARG A 141 2.96 -9.28 -1.33
C ARG A 141 2.72 -8.36 -0.12
N ILE A 142 1.62 -7.62 -0.12
CA ILE A 142 1.28 -6.67 0.95
C ILE A 142 0.24 -7.28 1.90
N PRO A 143 0.59 -7.65 3.14
CA PRO A 143 -0.37 -8.03 4.16
C PRO A 143 -1.14 -6.82 4.71
N LEU A 144 -2.29 -7.05 5.33
CA LEU A 144 -2.93 -6.05 6.17
C LEU A 144 -1.97 -5.63 7.29
N GLY A 145 -1.96 -4.36 7.64
CA GLY A 145 -1.03 -3.79 8.61
C GLY A 145 0.24 -3.20 8.00
N THR A 146 0.55 -3.46 6.72
CA THR A 146 1.70 -2.85 6.04
C THR A 146 1.62 -1.33 6.12
N LYS A 147 2.74 -0.68 6.42
CA LYS A 147 2.83 0.77 6.47
C LYS A 147 3.04 1.37 5.08
N VAL A 148 2.38 2.50 4.87
CA VAL A 148 2.46 3.32 3.65
C VAL A 148 2.92 4.71 4.06
N PHE A 149 4.16 5.05 3.71
CA PHE A 149 4.73 6.37 3.93
C PHE A 149 4.56 7.23 2.67
N ILE A 150 3.78 8.30 2.78
CA ILE A 150 3.51 9.23 1.68
C ILE A 150 4.19 10.55 1.95
N VAL A 151 4.99 11.02 1.00
CA VAL A 151 5.83 12.20 1.15
C VAL A 151 5.99 12.93 -0.18
N SER A 152 6.28 14.24 -0.12
CA SER A 152 6.76 15.05 -1.24
C SER A 152 8.22 15.43 -0.97
N SER A 153 9.19 14.72 -1.56
CA SER A 153 10.60 14.85 -1.19
C SER A 153 11.54 14.80 -2.38
N GLN A 154 12.73 15.43 -2.22
CA GLN A 154 13.85 15.31 -3.14
C GLN A 154 14.81 14.16 -2.77
N LYS A 155 14.61 13.54 -1.59
CA LYS A 155 15.44 12.42 -1.14
C LYS A 155 15.20 11.19 -2.01
N SER A 156 16.23 10.34 -2.13
CA SER A 156 16.07 9.02 -2.76
C SER A 156 15.20 8.09 -1.91
N PHE A 157 14.73 7.01 -2.50
CA PHE A 157 13.95 6.01 -1.75
C PHE A 157 14.79 5.33 -0.66
N GLU A 158 16.08 5.15 -0.86
CA GLU A 158 17.00 4.64 0.16
C GLU A 158 17.03 5.56 1.37
N GLN A 159 17.26 6.87 1.16
CA GLN A 159 17.26 7.85 2.24
C GLN A 159 15.93 7.96 2.97
N LEU A 160 14.81 7.81 2.25
CA LEU A 160 13.48 7.81 2.84
C LEU A 160 13.23 6.53 3.64
N ALA A 161 13.65 5.38 3.13
CA ALA A 161 13.49 4.08 3.78
C ALA A 161 14.35 3.96 5.05
N GLU A 162 15.62 4.42 5.01
CA GLU A 162 16.48 4.54 6.19
C GLU A 162 15.85 5.44 7.26
N SER A 163 15.39 6.64 6.86
CA SER A 163 14.76 7.58 7.79
C SER A 163 13.45 7.06 8.39
N ALA A 164 12.77 6.15 7.71
CA ALA A 164 11.55 5.49 8.18
C ALA A 164 11.84 4.19 8.96
N GLY A 165 13.09 3.73 9.04
CA GLY A 165 13.47 2.47 9.69
C GLY A 165 13.05 1.21 8.93
N ALA A 166 12.78 1.32 7.63
CA ALA A 166 12.37 0.19 6.78
C ALA A 166 13.56 -0.60 6.22
N ILE A 167 14.72 0.05 6.10
CA ILE A 167 16.02 -0.57 5.75
C ILE A 167 17.08 -0.18 6.78
N PRO A 168 18.21 -0.94 6.85
CA PRO A 168 19.32 -0.67 7.80
C PRO A 168 19.95 0.70 7.63
#